data_079b3b87ca01fd5d0450fe88313f0d9b
#
_entry.id   079b3b87ca01fd5d0450fe88313f0d9b
#
_cell.length_a   1.000
_cell.length_b   1.000
_cell.length_c   1.000
_cell.angle_alpha   90.00
_cell.angle_beta   90.00
_cell.angle_gamma   90.00
#
_symmetry.space_group_name_H-M   'P 1'
#
loop_
_entity.id
_entity.type
_entity.pdbx_description
1 polymer ?
#
loop_
_entity_poly.entity_id
_entity_poly.type
_entity_poly.pdbx_seq_one_letter_code
_entity_poly.pdbx_strand_id
1 'polypeptide(L)'
;MEFLSIILAAVFINNVVLTQFFGVRPLSSNADEIKLSLKNGLVITVIMTISSVITKLVNDYILKDHQYLQIIIFVFIVTLILELFSLFIEKENKSLLLANTLLLGVALIVSQNGLSLLDTVLYSIGAGLGFSLITVLVDAIRYKYRNAAMPKNYLGNPITFIALGLIALAFYGFNGLF
;
A
#
# COMPACT_ATOMS: atom_id res chain seq x y z
N MET A 1 9.12 -21.44 9.13
CA MET A 1 9.86 -20.59 8.16
C MET A 1 8.93 -19.96 7.11
N GLU A 2 7.78 -20.59 6.81
CA GLU A 2 6.83 -20.11 5.80
C GLU A 2 6.24 -18.70 6.07
N PHE A 3 5.93 -18.37 7.33
CA PHE A 3 5.33 -17.07 7.67
C PHE A 3 6.25 -15.88 7.39
N LEU A 4 7.54 -16.02 7.71
CA LEU A 4 8.51 -14.96 7.47
C LEU A 4 8.75 -14.76 5.97
N SER A 5 8.76 -15.84 5.19
CA SER A 5 8.94 -15.76 3.73
C SER A 5 7.75 -15.06 3.06
N ILE A 6 6.51 -15.27 3.52
CA ILE A 6 5.33 -14.56 2.99
C ILE A 6 5.45 -13.04 3.23
N ILE A 7 5.84 -12.64 4.43
CA ILE A 7 6.01 -11.22 4.77
C ILE A 7 7.16 -10.62 3.95
N LEU A 8 8.33 -11.27 3.90
CA LEU A 8 9.48 -10.78 3.13
C LEU A 8 9.18 -10.70 1.64
N ALA A 9 8.52 -11.71 1.09
CA ALA A 9 8.09 -11.69 -0.30
C ALA A 9 7.13 -10.54 -0.57
N ALA A 10 6.15 -10.27 0.31
CA ALA A 10 5.21 -9.17 0.15
C ALA A 10 5.87 -7.78 0.30
N VAL A 11 6.91 -7.66 1.14
CA VAL A 11 7.66 -6.41 1.34
C VAL A 11 8.56 -6.08 0.15
N PHE A 12 9.32 -7.07 -0.35
CA PHE A 12 10.40 -6.84 -1.32
C PHE A 12 10.03 -7.29 -2.74
N ILE A 13 9.60 -8.55 -2.93
CA ILE A 13 9.40 -9.13 -4.27
C ILE A 13 8.04 -8.72 -4.84
N ASN A 14 6.98 -9.01 -4.10
CA ASN A 14 5.59 -8.74 -4.49
C ASN A 14 5.10 -7.43 -3.87
N ASN A 15 5.97 -6.41 -3.80
CA ASN A 15 5.58 -5.12 -3.26
C ASN A 15 4.50 -4.49 -4.14
N VAL A 16 3.30 -4.35 -3.56
CA VAL A 16 2.09 -3.92 -4.28
C VAL A 16 2.26 -2.52 -4.91
N VAL A 17 3.08 -1.66 -4.30
CA VAL A 17 3.37 -0.32 -4.84
C VAL A 17 4.25 -0.41 -6.08
N LEU A 18 5.28 -1.24 -6.05
CA LEU A 18 6.27 -1.35 -7.12
C LEU A 18 5.80 -2.21 -8.30
N THR A 19 5.04 -3.28 -8.01
CA THR A 19 4.58 -4.22 -9.04
C THR A 19 3.26 -3.80 -9.69
N GLN A 20 2.33 -3.24 -8.91
CA GLN A 20 0.97 -2.89 -9.34
C GLN A 20 0.71 -1.38 -9.37
N PHE A 21 1.66 -0.56 -8.93
CA PHE A 21 1.51 0.90 -8.80
C PHE A 21 0.32 1.34 -7.92
N PHE A 22 -0.16 0.47 -7.04
CA PHE A 22 -1.20 0.84 -6.08
C PHE A 22 -0.63 1.75 -5.00
N GLY A 23 -1.39 2.77 -4.58
CA GLY A 23 -0.96 3.69 -3.53
C GLY A 23 0.02 4.78 -3.98
N VAL A 24 0.19 5.02 -5.27
CA VAL A 24 1.06 6.09 -5.77
C VAL A 24 0.53 7.49 -5.42
N ARG A 25 -0.78 7.67 -5.31
CA ARG A 25 -1.38 8.98 -4.95
C ARG A 25 -0.96 9.48 -3.56
N PRO A 26 -0.99 8.67 -2.49
CA PRO A 26 -0.43 9.08 -1.20
C PRO A 26 1.04 9.44 -1.26
N LEU A 27 1.82 8.73 -2.08
CA LEU A 27 3.25 9.00 -2.28
C LEU A 27 3.51 10.36 -2.96
N SER A 28 2.60 10.86 -3.76
CA SER A 28 2.72 12.15 -4.42
C SER A 28 2.26 13.33 -3.56
N SER A 29 1.63 13.07 -2.41
CA SER A 29 1.26 14.11 -1.47
C SER A 29 2.50 14.62 -0.74
N ASN A 30 2.55 15.94 -0.52
CA ASN A 30 3.70 16.61 0.10
C ASN A 30 3.83 16.23 1.59
N ALA A 31 4.54 15.16 1.89
CA ALA A 31 5.00 14.88 3.23
C ALA A 31 6.41 15.47 3.36
N ASP A 32 6.55 16.61 4.02
CA ASP A 32 7.85 17.27 4.24
C ASP A 32 8.65 16.60 5.38
N GLU A 33 8.09 15.59 6.06
CA GLU A 33 8.71 14.96 7.22
C GLU A 33 8.68 13.42 7.12
N ILE A 34 9.86 12.82 7.09
CA ILE A 34 10.05 11.36 7.08
C ILE A 34 9.34 10.66 8.25
N LYS A 35 9.32 11.31 9.43
CA LYS A 35 8.60 10.76 10.61
C LYS A 35 7.10 10.66 10.39
N LEU A 36 6.53 11.65 9.71
CA LEU A 36 5.09 11.67 9.39
C LEU A 36 4.76 10.55 8.38
N SER A 37 5.63 10.35 7.40
CA SER A 37 5.48 9.28 6.39
C SER A 37 5.52 7.90 7.02
N LEU A 38 6.43 7.67 7.97
CA LEU A 38 6.49 6.42 8.71
C LEU A 38 5.21 6.20 9.56
N LYS A 39 4.77 7.23 10.29
CA LYS A 39 3.53 7.18 11.08
C LYS A 39 2.33 6.85 10.18
N ASN A 40 2.18 7.54 9.07
CA ASN A 40 1.09 7.34 8.12
C ASN A 40 1.15 5.94 7.48
N GLY A 41 2.35 5.47 7.13
CA GLY A 41 2.55 4.12 6.59
C GLY A 41 2.12 3.03 7.58
N LEU A 42 2.46 3.16 8.86
CA LEU A 42 2.03 2.22 9.90
C LEU A 42 0.50 2.25 10.12
N VAL A 43 -0.11 3.43 10.12
CA VAL A 43 -1.58 3.56 10.21
C VAL A 43 -2.26 2.87 9.03
N ILE A 44 -1.76 3.11 7.80
CA ILE A 44 -2.28 2.45 6.60
C ILE A 44 -2.11 0.93 6.69
N THR A 45 -1.01 0.43 7.25
CA THR A 45 -0.81 -1.02 7.47
C THR A 45 -1.90 -1.63 8.34
N VAL A 46 -2.26 -0.96 9.44
CA VAL A 46 -3.33 -1.43 10.34
C VAL A 46 -4.69 -1.42 9.62
N ILE A 47 -5.02 -0.31 8.94
CA ILE A 47 -6.28 -0.19 8.19
C ILE A 47 -6.36 -1.24 7.09
N MET A 48 -5.26 -1.47 6.37
CA MET A 48 -5.15 -2.47 5.31
C MET A 48 -5.40 -3.88 5.84
N THR A 49 -4.79 -4.24 6.96
CA THR A 49 -4.96 -5.56 7.57
C THR A 49 -6.43 -5.79 7.97
N ILE A 50 -7.05 -4.82 8.65
CA ILE A 50 -8.46 -4.89 9.04
C ILE A 50 -9.36 -4.99 7.81
N SER A 51 -9.13 -4.13 6.81
CA SER A 51 -9.89 -4.11 5.57
C SER A 51 -9.81 -5.42 4.81
N SER A 52 -8.60 -5.98 4.67
CA SER A 52 -8.39 -7.26 3.96
C SER A 52 -9.03 -8.44 4.67
N VAL A 53 -9.01 -8.48 6.00
CA VAL A 53 -9.69 -9.52 6.77
C VAL A 53 -11.21 -9.43 6.60
N ILE A 54 -11.78 -8.24 6.70
CA ILE A 54 -13.23 -8.03 6.53
C ILE A 54 -13.66 -8.39 5.11
N THR A 55 -12.95 -7.91 4.09
CA THR A 55 -13.27 -8.24 2.68
C THR A 55 -13.12 -9.74 2.42
N LYS A 56 -12.13 -10.41 3.01
CA LYS A 56 -11.97 -11.87 2.90
C LYS A 56 -13.14 -12.61 3.52
N LEU A 57 -13.56 -12.23 4.73
CA LEU A 57 -14.73 -12.85 5.40
C LEU A 57 -16.00 -12.65 4.56
N VAL A 58 -16.24 -11.45 4.06
CA VAL A 58 -17.42 -11.16 3.21
C VAL A 58 -17.35 -11.98 1.91
N ASN A 59 -16.16 -12.11 1.32
CA ASN A 59 -15.97 -12.91 0.13
C ASN A 59 -16.32 -14.39 0.36
N ASP A 60 -15.85 -14.96 1.46
CA ASP A 60 -16.00 -16.40 1.74
C ASP A 60 -17.42 -16.76 2.22
N TYR A 61 -18.14 -15.86 2.89
CA TYR A 61 -19.45 -16.12 3.45
C TYR A 61 -20.61 -15.60 2.59
N ILE A 62 -20.44 -14.48 1.88
CA ILE A 62 -21.55 -13.79 1.19
C ILE A 62 -21.39 -13.88 -0.34
N LEU A 63 -20.17 -13.73 -0.85
CA LEU A 63 -19.92 -13.61 -2.28
C LEU A 63 -19.60 -14.93 -2.98
N LYS A 64 -19.60 -16.05 -2.27
CA LYS A 64 -19.23 -17.35 -2.82
C LYS A 64 -19.98 -17.71 -4.11
N ASP A 65 -21.26 -17.36 -4.17
CA ASP A 65 -22.14 -17.61 -5.31
C ASP A 65 -22.34 -16.40 -6.23
N HIS A 66 -21.77 -15.22 -5.87
CA HIS A 66 -22.05 -13.94 -6.53
C HIS A 66 -20.76 -13.16 -6.83
N GLN A 67 -19.78 -13.83 -7.43
CA GLN A 67 -18.44 -13.25 -7.70
C GLN A 67 -18.48 -11.96 -8.55
N TYR A 68 -19.50 -11.77 -9.37
CA TYR A 68 -19.69 -10.56 -10.19
C TYR A 68 -19.93 -9.30 -9.36
N LEU A 69 -20.38 -9.42 -8.10
CA LEU A 69 -20.57 -8.29 -7.19
C LEU A 69 -19.34 -7.97 -6.35
N GLN A 70 -18.30 -8.79 -6.42
CA GLN A 70 -17.12 -8.73 -5.57
C GLN A 70 -16.47 -7.34 -5.56
N ILE A 71 -16.19 -6.78 -6.73
CA ILE A 71 -15.51 -5.48 -6.85
C ILE A 71 -16.36 -4.37 -6.20
N ILE A 72 -17.66 -4.35 -6.47
CA ILE A 72 -18.58 -3.32 -5.96
C ILE A 72 -18.63 -3.37 -4.43
N ILE A 73 -18.77 -4.57 -3.86
CA ILE A 73 -18.85 -4.76 -2.42
C ILE A 73 -17.51 -4.44 -1.75
N PHE A 74 -16.39 -4.82 -2.36
CA PHE A 74 -15.06 -4.49 -1.84
C PHE A 74 -14.80 -2.98 -1.82
N VAL A 75 -15.14 -2.27 -2.89
CA VAL A 75 -15.06 -0.80 -2.94
C VAL A 75 -15.88 -0.19 -1.81
N PHE A 76 -17.12 -0.66 -1.62
CA PHE A 76 -17.99 -0.15 -0.56
C PHE A 76 -17.41 -0.38 0.84
N ILE A 77 -16.95 -1.60 1.14
CA ILE A 77 -16.36 -1.97 2.44
C ILE A 77 -15.09 -1.15 2.71
N VAL A 78 -14.18 -1.09 1.74
CA VAL A 78 -12.91 -0.37 1.89
C VAL A 78 -13.15 1.12 2.12
N THR A 79 -14.06 1.73 1.35
CA THR A 79 -14.41 3.14 1.51
C THR A 79 -15.04 3.41 2.88
N LEU A 80 -15.94 2.54 3.33
CA LEU A 80 -16.60 2.66 4.62
C LEU A 80 -15.58 2.55 5.77
N ILE A 81 -14.64 1.61 5.69
CA ILE A 81 -13.58 1.45 6.69
C ILE A 81 -12.70 2.71 6.73
N LEU A 82 -12.28 3.21 5.58
CA LEU A 82 -11.49 4.44 5.52
C LEU A 82 -12.22 5.64 6.12
N GLU A 83 -13.52 5.78 5.82
CA GLU A 83 -14.35 6.86 6.36
C GLU A 83 -14.44 6.76 7.88
N LEU A 84 -14.69 5.56 8.42
CA LEU A 84 -14.71 5.32 9.87
C LEU A 84 -13.37 5.67 10.53
N PHE A 85 -12.26 5.24 9.93
CA PHE A 85 -10.93 5.58 10.47
C PHE A 85 -10.62 7.07 10.35
N SER A 86 -11.13 7.75 9.32
CA SER A 86 -10.93 9.20 9.14
C SER A 86 -11.56 10.03 10.26
N LEU A 87 -12.59 9.51 10.93
CA LEU A 87 -13.21 10.17 12.09
C LEU A 87 -12.28 10.18 13.33
N PHE A 88 -11.37 9.21 13.43
CA PHE A 88 -10.41 9.08 14.54
C PHE A 88 -9.05 9.71 14.24
N ILE A 89 -8.78 10.05 12.99
CA ILE A 89 -7.50 10.60 12.53
C ILE A 89 -7.65 12.11 12.34
N GLU A 90 -6.68 12.88 12.84
CA GLU A 90 -6.67 14.35 12.71
C GLU A 90 -6.80 14.78 11.24
N LYS A 91 -7.57 15.84 11.02
CA LYS A 91 -7.93 16.39 9.68
C LYS A 91 -6.73 16.76 8.78
N GLU A 92 -5.53 16.84 9.34
CA GLU A 92 -4.31 17.16 8.57
C GLU A 92 -3.83 16.00 7.68
N ASN A 93 -4.24 14.77 7.97
CA ASN A 93 -3.77 13.57 7.25
C ASN A 93 -4.70 13.14 6.10
N LYS A 94 -5.10 14.09 5.25
CA LYS A 94 -5.90 13.79 4.03
C LYS A 94 -5.24 12.77 3.08
N SER A 95 -3.92 12.57 3.19
CA SER A 95 -3.19 11.56 2.41
C SER A 95 -3.67 10.13 2.68
N LEU A 96 -4.22 9.85 3.88
CA LEU A 96 -4.74 8.53 4.23
C LEU A 96 -5.98 8.17 3.39
N LEU A 97 -6.84 9.14 3.08
CA LEU A 97 -8.01 8.91 2.21
C LEU A 97 -7.62 8.54 0.77
N LEU A 98 -6.41 8.91 0.36
CA LEU A 98 -5.89 8.57 -0.96
C LEU A 98 -5.40 7.12 -1.06
N ALA A 99 -5.30 6.41 0.07
CA ALA A 99 -4.89 5.01 0.13
C ALA A 99 -5.98 4.02 -0.33
N ASN A 100 -7.18 4.49 -0.66
CA ASN A 100 -8.31 3.65 -1.07
C ASN A 100 -7.92 2.63 -2.17
N THR A 101 -7.20 3.08 -3.19
CA THR A 101 -6.74 2.21 -4.29
C THR A 101 -5.79 1.12 -3.81
N LEU A 102 -4.92 1.43 -2.84
CA LEU A 102 -3.98 0.47 -2.26
C LEU A 102 -4.73 -0.61 -1.46
N LEU A 103 -5.65 -0.20 -0.59
CA LEU A 103 -6.43 -1.12 0.23
C LEU A 103 -7.28 -2.05 -0.64
N LEU A 104 -7.97 -1.47 -1.64
CA LEU A 104 -8.77 -2.24 -2.60
C LEU A 104 -7.90 -3.23 -3.39
N GLY A 105 -6.72 -2.79 -3.85
CA GLY A 105 -5.78 -3.64 -4.58
C GLY A 105 -5.35 -4.85 -3.76
N VAL A 106 -4.97 -4.65 -2.49
CA VAL A 106 -4.58 -5.75 -1.60
C VAL A 106 -5.75 -6.68 -1.32
N ALA A 107 -6.96 -6.17 -1.09
CA ALA A 107 -8.16 -6.97 -0.89
C ALA A 107 -8.47 -7.86 -2.12
N LEU A 108 -8.32 -7.32 -3.33
CA LEU A 108 -8.51 -8.08 -4.58
C LEU A 108 -7.44 -9.16 -4.75
N ILE A 109 -6.16 -8.86 -4.51
CA ILE A 109 -5.06 -9.83 -4.60
C ILE A 109 -5.29 -10.99 -3.63
N VAL A 110 -5.65 -10.70 -2.39
CA VAL A 110 -5.96 -11.71 -1.37
C VAL A 110 -7.10 -12.62 -1.81
N SER A 111 -8.14 -12.05 -2.39
CA SER A 111 -9.29 -12.82 -2.86
C SER A 111 -8.97 -13.65 -4.10
N GLN A 112 -8.26 -13.09 -5.08
CA GLN A 112 -7.88 -13.79 -6.31
C GLN A 112 -6.94 -14.97 -6.05
N ASN A 113 -6.03 -14.83 -5.10
CA ASN A 113 -5.10 -15.90 -4.73
C ASN A 113 -5.72 -16.94 -3.78
N GLY A 114 -6.97 -16.76 -3.34
CA GLY A 114 -7.65 -17.70 -2.47
C GLY A 114 -6.93 -17.93 -1.13
N LEU A 115 -6.22 -16.91 -0.61
CA LEU A 115 -5.41 -17.03 0.60
C LEU A 115 -6.25 -17.45 1.81
N SER A 116 -5.65 -18.21 2.73
CA SER A 116 -6.27 -18.50 4.02
C SER A 116 -6.38 -17.22 4.86
N LEU A 117 -7.17 -17.24 5.95
CA LEU A 117 -7.29 -16.08 6.84
C LEU A 117 -5.94 -15.68 7.44
N LEU A 118 -5.12 -16.65 7.86
CA LEU A 118 -3.77 -16.39 8.39
C LEU A 118 -2.87 -15.78 7.32
N ASP A 119 -2.84 -16.33 6.12
CA ASP A 119 -2.04 -15.82 5.03
C ASP A 119 -2.50 -14.42 4.60
N THR A 120 -3.81 -14.14 4.67
CA THR A 120 -4.39 -12.82 4.43
C THR A 120 -3.82 -11.78 5.40
N VAL A 121 -3.78 -12.10 6.69
CA VAL A 121 -3.22 -11.21 7.72
C VAL A 121 -1.73 -10.98 7.47
N LEU A 122 -0.97 -12.04 7.25
CA LEU A 122 0.48 -11.96 7.01
C LEU A 122 0.81 -11.17 5.73
N TYR A 123 0.09 -11.45 4.65
CA TYR A 123 0.26 -10.74 3.38
C TYR A 123 -0.09 -9.26 3.50
N SER A 124 -1.19 -8.93 4.18
CA SER A 124 -1.63 -7.54 4.37
C SER A 124 -0.66 -6.74 5.24
N ILE A 125 -0.11 -7.35 6.30
CA ILE A 125 0.95 -6.74 7.12
C ILE A 125 2.20 -6.53 6.26
N GLY A 126 2.63 -7.53 5.50
CA GLY A 126 3.77 -7.43 4.60
C GLY A 126 3.59 -6.34 3.54
N ALA A 127 2.43 -6.30 2.87
CA ALA A 127 2.10 -5.28 1.88
C ALA A 127 2.09 -3.87 2.47
N GLY A 128 1.54 -3.70 3.69
CA GLY A 128 1.52 -2.43 4.41
C GLY A 128 2.92 -1.97 4.84
N LEU A 129 3.75 -2.87 5.35
CA LEU A 129 5.14 -2.57 5.68
C LEU A 129 5.93 -2.23 4.41
N GLY A 130 5.70 -2.95 3.31
CA GLY A 130 6.28 -2.64 2.00
C GLY A 130 5.88 -1.24 1.52
N PHE A 131 4.61 -0.86 1.62
CA PHE A 131 4.13 0.49 1.34
C PHE A 131 4.82 1.53 2.21
N SER A 132 4.90 1.30 3.53
CA SER A 132 5.55 2.21 4.48
C SER A 132 7.03 2.43 4.12
N LEU A 133 7.75 1.36 3.79
CA LEU A 133 9.15 1.41 3.37
C LEU A 133 9.32 2.25 2.10
N ILE A 134 8.51 1.99 1.06
CA ILE A 134 8.57 2.76 -0.19
C ILE A 134 8.24 4.23 0.03
N THR A 135 7.24 4.54 0.87
CA THR A 135 6.88 5.93 1.21
C THR A 135 8.06 6.65 1.82
N VAL A 136 8.71 6.05 2.82
CA VAL A 136 9.89 6.64 3.47
C VAL A 136 11.05 6.84 2.49
N LEU A 137 11.32 5.85 1.62
CA LEU A 137 12.37 5.97 0.60
C LEU A 137 12.10 7.11 -0.38
N VAL A 138 10.87 7.21 -0.87
CA VAL A 138 10.48 8.27 -1.81
C VAL A 138 10.60 9.64 -1.17
N ASP A 139 10.15 9.79 0.08
CA ASP A 139 10.23 11.08 0.78
C ASP A 139 11.67 11.46 1.13
N ALA A 140 12.52 10.48 1.47
CA ALA A 140 13.95 10.71 1.66
C ALA A 140 14.63 11.19 0.37
N ILE A 141 14.28 10.61 -0.77
CA ILE A 141 14.77 11.02 -2.09
C ILE A 141 14.29 12.45 -2.41
N ARG A 142 12.99 12.74 -2.21
CA ARG A 142 12.41 14.07 -2.43
C ARG A 142 13.08 15.13 -1.57
N TYR A 143 13.29 14.84 -0.29
CA TYR A 143 13.99 15.73 0.63
C TYR A 143 15.39 16.07 0.14
N LYS A 144 16.14 15.07 -0.33
CA LYS A 144 17.50 15.26 -0.88
C LYS A 144 17.51 16.13 -2.14
N TYR A 145 16.54 15.95 -3.02
CA TYR A 145 16.47 16.70 -4.28
C TYR A 145 15.80 18.08 -4.16
N ARG A 146 15.17 18.40 -3.03
CA ARG A 146 14.51 19.70 -2.80
C ARG A 146 15.45 20.89 -3.03
N ASN A 147 16.72 20.75 -2.63
CA ASN A 147 17.75 21.79 -2.72
C ASN A 147 18.73 21.57 -3.89
N ALA A 148 18.49 20.58 -4.75
CA ALA A 148 19.34 20.32 -5.89
C ALA A 148 19.06 21.31 -7.03
N ALA A 149 20.09 21.69 -7.78
CA ALA A 149 19.98 22.54 -8.98
C ALA A 149 19.35 21.73 -10.14
N MET A 150 18.06 21.41 -10.03
CA MET A 150 17.30 20.69 -11.04
C MET A 150 16.34 21.62 -11.80
N PRO A 151 16.09 21.36 -13.08
CA PRO A 151 15.05 22.07 -13.83
C PRO A 151 13.69 21.92 -13.13
N LYS A 152 12.94 23.00 -13.01
CA LYS A 152 11.63 23.03 -12.30
C LYS A 152 10.63 21.98 -12.81
N ASN A 153 10.73 21.59 -14.07
CA ASN A 153 9.85 20.60 -14.72
C ASN A 153 10.03 19.17 -14.18
N TYR A 154 11.15 18.86 -13.51
CA TYR A 154 11.40 17.54 -12.91
C TYR A 154 11.05 17.50 -11.44
N LEU A 155 10.83 18.64 -10.80
CA LEU A 155 10.47 18.71 -9.37
C LEU A 155 9.01 18.23 -9.15
N GLY A 156 8.79 17.53 -8.04
CA GLY A 156 7.46 17.03 -7.66
C GLY A 156 7.18 15.62 -8.17
N ASN A 157 6.08 15.42 -8.89
CA ASN A 157 5.65 14.10 -9.34
C ASN A 157 6.63 13.40 -10.30
N PRO A 158 7.27 14.07 -11.29
CA PRO A 158 8.18 13.38 -12.19
C PRO A 158 9.35 12.70 -11.47
N ILE A 159 10.00 13.39 -10.53
CA ILE A 159 11.11 12.79 -9.77
C ILE A 159 10.63 11.62 -8.89
N THR A 160 9.39 11.67 -8.39
CA THR A 160 8.79 10.58 -7.64
C THR A 160 8.64 9.32 -8.50
N PHE A 161 8.16 9.44 -9.73
CA PHE A 161 8.03 8.30 -10.64
C PHE A 161 9.38 7.74 -11.06
N ILE A 162 10.37 8.59 -11.33
CA ILE A 162 11.74 8.16 -11.63
C ILE A 162 12.31 7.38 -10.43
N ALA A 163 12.15 7.91 -9.22
CA ALA A 163 12.61 7.25 -8.00
C ALA A 163 11.93 5.89 -7.80
N LEU A 164 10.62 5.81 -7.97
CA LEU A 164 9.88 4.54 -7.89
C LEU A 164 10.37 3.53 -8.90
N GLY A 165 10.62 3.94 -10.14
CA GLY A 165 11.18 3.05 -11.17
C GLY A 165 12.57 2.51 -10.82
N LEU A 166 13.46 3.37 -10.29
CA LEU A 166 14.79 2.94 -9.84
C LEU A 166 14.74 2.01 -8.63
N ILE A 167 13.85 2.29 -7.66
CA ILE A 167 13.63 1.41 -6.51
C ILE A 167 13.06 0.07 -6.97
N ALA A 168 12.12 0.05 -7.92
CA ALA A 168 11.55 -1.18 -8.47
C ALA A 168 12.63 -2.04 -9.15
N LEU A 169 13.52 -1.44 -9.92
CA LEU A 169 14.65 -2.13 -10.54
C LEU A 169 15.61 -2.72 -9.48
N ALA A 170 15.90 -1.95 -8.41
CA ALA A 170 16.74 -2.43 -7.33
C ALA A 170 16.09 -3.62 -6.58
N PHE A 171 14.78 -3.54 -6.33
CA PHE A 171 14.04 -4.61 -5.66
C PHE A 171 13.85 -5.85 -6.54
N TYR A 172 13.81 -5.68 -7.86
CA TYR A 172 13.78 -6.81 -8.79
C TYR A 172 15.00 -7.73 -8.64
N GLY A 173 16.14 -7.19 -8.18
CA GLY A 173 17.33 -7.98 -7.87
C GLY A 173 17.14 -9.00 -6.72
N PHE A 174 16.11 -8.86 -5.88
CA PHE A 174 15.76 -9.84 -4.86
C PHE A 174 14.90 -11.01 -5.37
N ASN A 175 14.46 -10.94 -6.64
CA ASN A 175 13.62 -11.98 -7.23
C ASN A 175 14.39 -13.30 -7.31
N GLY A 176 13.84 -14.35 -6.68
CA GLY A 176 14.46 -15.68 -6.61
C GLY A 176 15.31 -15.94 -5.35
N LEU A 177 15.34 -15.01 -4.39
CA LEU A 177 16.03 -15.23 -3.11
C LEU A 177 15.15 -15.89 -2.03
N PHE A 178 13.82 -15.87 -2.19
CA PHE A 178 12.82 -16.39 -1.24
C PHE A 178 11.83 -17.32 -1.94
#